data_1003c7a7efdce1336af97699c775715e
#
_entry.id   1003c7a7efdce1336af97699c775715e
#
_cell.length_a   1.000
_cell.length_b   1.000
_cell.length_c   1.000
_cell.angle_alpha   90.00
_cell.angle_beta   90.00
_cell.angle_gamma   90.00
#
_symmetry.space_group_name_H-M   'P 1'
#
loop_
_entity.id
_entity.type
_entity.pdbx_description
1 polymer ?
#
loop_
_entity_poly.entity_id
_entity_poly.type
_entity_poly.pdbx_seq_one_letter_code
_entity_poly.pdbx_strand_id
1 'polypeptide(L)'
;EELNDPADNFYFFEEQGVVKGYMRINAKHECPLESLKGLPSIELVRLYVLHEYHGTGVADQLMAYAISLAVGDNYCAMYLSVWEYNFRARGFYEKHGFVNSGVENDFPLGSTPQTDYWFVKRLF
;
A
#
# COMPACT_ATOMS: atom_id res chain seq x y z
N GLU A 1 18.17 2.83 -6.61
CA GLU A 1 17.36 1.77 -7.23
C GLU A 1 16.53 1.06 -6.17
N GLU A 2 15.23 1.05 -6.32
CA GLU A 2 14.36 0.48 -5.30
C GLU A 2 14.61 -1.01 -5.07
N LEU A 3 15.10 -1.74 -6.06
CA LEU A 3 15.41 -3.15 -5.91
C LEU A 3 16.63 -3.41 -5.02
N ASN A 4 17.38 -2.36 -4.72
CA ASN A 4 18.58 -2.47 -3.89
C ASN A 4 18.34 -2.10 -2.43
N ASP A 5 17.13 -1.68 -2.07
CA ASP A 5 16.80 -1.37 -0.68
C ASP A 5 16.49 -2.69 0.05
N PRO A 6 17.31 -3.10 1.01
CA PRO A 6 17.08 -4.37 1.70
C PRO A 6 15.80 -4.38 2.54
N ALA A 7 15.21 -3.21 2.81
CA ALA A 7 13.95 -3.14 3.55
C ALA A 7 12.74 -3.33 2.66
N ASP A 8 12.90 -3.25 1.34
CA ASP A 8 11.83 -3.47 0.40
C ASP A 8 11.62 -4.96 0.19
N ASN A 9 10.36 -5.35 0.20
CA ASN A 9 9.95 -6.71 -0.15
C ASN A 9 8.96 -6.65 -1.28
N PHE A 10 9.26 -7.38 -2.35
CA PHE A 10 8.39 -7.47 -3.52
C PHE A 10 7.75 -8.83 -3.54
N TYR A 11 6.46 -8.87 -3.81
CA TYR A 11 5.67 -10.10 -3.91
C TYR A 11 4.91 -10.07 -5.21
N PHE A 12 5.00 -11.16 -5.97
CA PHE A 12 4.36 -11.27 -7.28
C PHE A 12 3.21 -12.25 -7.20
N PHE A 13 2.08 -11.89 -7.80
CA PHE A 13 0.98 -12.83 -7.96
C PHE A 13 1.17 -13.54 -9.28
N GLU A 14 1.44 -14.82 -9.20
CA GLU A 14 1.70 -15.64 -10.38
C GLU A 14 0.71 -16.79 -10.43
N GLU A 15 0.14 -17.04 -11.59
CA GLU A 15 -0.82 -18.10 -11.80
C GLU A 15 -0.55 -18.74 -13.14
N GLN A 16 -0.32 -20.06 -13.14
CA GLN A 16 -0.02 -20.81 -14.34
C GLN A 16 1.17 -20.22 -15.12
N GLY A 17 2.18 -19.77 -14.41
CA GLY A 17 3.38 -19.21 -15.03
C GLY A 17 3.24 -17.77 -15.48
N VAL A 18 2.11 -17.13 -15.23
CA VAL A 18 1.87 -15.74 -15.65
C VAL A 18 1.83 -14.84 -14.43
N VAL A 19 2.67 -13.80 -14.45
CA VAL A 19 2.66 -12.78 -13.39
C VAL A 19 1.54 -11.80 -13.71
N LYS A 20 0.55 -11.69 -12.81
CA LYS A 20 -0.64 -10.87 -13.02
C LYS A 20 -0.64 -9.59 -12.23
N GLY A 21 0.23 -9.48 -11.24
CA GLY A 21 0.34 -8.29 -10.43
C GLY A 21 1.47 -8.42 -9.44
N TYR A 22 1.74 -7.34 -8.71
CA TYR A 22 2.76 -7.36 -7.68
C TYR A 22 2.47 -6.30 -6.62
N MET A 23 3.14 -6.43 -5.48
CA MET A 23 3.10 -5.41 -4.46
C MET A 23 4.49 -5.20 -3.87
N ARG A 24 4.71 -4.01 -3.33
CA ARG A 24 5.92 -3.64 -2.63
C ARG A 24 5.55 -3.17 -1.24
N ILE A 25 6.16 -3.78 -0.23
CA ILE A 25 5.98 -3.34 1.14
C ILE A 25 7.35 -2.96 1.71
N ASN A 26 7.36 -2.02 2.65
CA ASN A 26 8.60 -1.54 3.24
C ASN A 26 8.39 -1.31 4.74
N ALA A 27 9.23 -1.97 5.54
CA ALA A 27 9.14 -1.93 6.99
C ALA A 27 10.03 -0.87 7.62
N LYS A 28 10.90 -0.24 6.82
CA LYS A 28 11.92 0.67 7.34
C LYS A 28 11.66 2.13 7.02
N HIS A 29 10.66 2.44 6.19
CA HIS A 29 10.32 3.82 5.94
C HIS A 29 9.83 4.46 7.24
N GLU A 30 10.23 5.71 7.45
CA GLU A 30 9.74 6.45 8.60
C GLU A 30 8.27 6.80 8.36
N CYS A 31 7.43 6.40 9.32
CA CYS A 31 6.00 6.64 9.18
C CYS A 31 5.69 8.14 9.35
N PRO A 32 5.01 8.76 8.36
CA PRO A 32 4.71 10.19 8.45
C PRO A 32 3.53 10.52 9.37
N LEU A 33 2.86 9.50 9.90
CA LEU A 33 1.64 9.71 10.68
C LEU A 33 1.93 9.78 12.16
N GLU A 34 1.64 10.92 12.77
CA GLU A 34 1.81 11.14 14.20
C GLU A 34 1.01 10.12 15.02
N SER A 35 -0.17 9.74 14.52
CA SER A 35 -1.03 8.81 15.23
C SER A 35 -0.43 7.41 15.35
N LEU A 36 0.57 7.08 14.52
CA LEU A 36 1.24 5.79 14.55
C LEU A 36 2.64 5.86 15.16
N LYS A 37 3.03 7.02 15.66
CA LYS A 37 4.36 7.19 16.20
C LYS A 37 4.58 6.25 17.39
N GLY A 38 5.68 5.54 17.36
CA GLY A 38 6.01 4.57 18.39
C GLY A 38 5.33 3.21 18.22
N LEU A 39 4.46 3.06 17.23
CA LEU A 39 3.82 1.78 16.94
C LEU A 39 4.51 1.10 15.75
N PRO A 40 4.75 -0.21 15.82
CA PRO A 40 5.28 -0.93 14.66
C PRO A 40 4.30 -0.82 13.50
N SER A 41 4.73 -0.18 12.42
CA SER A 41 3.88 0.01 11.25
C SER A 41 4.67 -0.29 9.98
N ILE A 42 3.96 -0.65 8.93
CA ILE A 42 4.57 -1.06 7.67
C ILE A 42 3.85 -0.35 6.52
N GLU A 43 4.62 0.09 5.53
CA GLU A 43 4.05 0.79 4.39
C GLU A 43 3.76 -0.17 3.25
N LEU A 44 2.55 -0.10 2.71
CA LEU A 44 2.24 -0.69 1.42
C LEU A 44 2.59 0.37 0.37
N VAL A 45 3.78 0.23 -0.21
CA VAL A 45 4.31 1.25 -1.11
C VAL A 45 3.61 1.21 -2.45
N ARG A 46 3.30 0.02 -2.93
CA ARG A 46 2.67 -0.15 -4.24
C ARG A 46 1.94 -1.48 -4.31
N LEU A 47 0.76 -1.44 -4.91
CA LEU A 47 0.02 -2.64 -5.26
C LEU A 47 -0.46 -2.44 -6.69
N TYR A 48 0.01 -3.26 -7.60
CA TYR A 48 -0.24 -3.11 -9.02
C TYR A 48 -0.75 -4.41 -9.61
N VAL A 49 -1.80 -4.32 -10.42
CA VAL A 49 -2.36 -5.44 -11.16
C VAL A 49 -2.42 -5.04 -12.61
N LEU A 50 -1.95 -5.93 -13.48
CA LEU A 50 -2.03 -5.69 -14.92
C LEU A 50 -3.48 -5.41 -15.32
N HIS A 51 -3.65 -4.47 -16.25
CA HIS A 51 -4.98 -3.98 -16.63
C HIS A 51 -5.93 -5.11 -17.03
N GLU A 52 -5.45 -6.08 -17.76
CA GLU A 52 -6.27 -7.20 -18.25
C GLU A 52 -6.78 -8.11 -17.13
N TYR A 53 -6.22 -7.99 -15.93
CA TYR A 53 -6.66 -8.79 -14.78
C TYR A 53 -7.43 -7.95 -13.75
N HIS A 54 -7.78 -6.71 -14.09
CA HIS A 54 -8.62 -5.91 -13.22
C HIS A 54 -10.00 -6.57 -13.08
N GLY A 55 -10.53 -6.58 -11.86
CA GLY A 55 -11.83 -7.18 -11.61
C GLY A 55 -11.80 -8.70 -11.45
N THR A 56 -10.60 -9.32 -11.42
CA THR A 56 -10.48 -10.78 -11.31
C THR A 56 -10.16 -11.26 -9.90
N GLY A 57 -10.03 -10.34 -8.95
CA GLY A 57 -9.71 -10.69 -7.57
C GLY A 57 -8.23 -10.73 -7.23
N VAL A 58 -7.35 -10.45 -8.20
CA VAL A 58 -5.90 -10.47 -7.96
C VAL A 58 -5.51 -9.42 -6.91
N ALA A 59 -6.07 -8.21 -7.02
CA ALA A 59 -5.76 -7.15 -6.06
C ALA A 59 -6.22 -7.52 -4.66
N ASP A 60 -7.41 -8.12 -4.53
CA ASP A 60 -7.92 -8.57 -3.23
C ASP A 60 -7.00 -9.62 -2.61
N GLN A 61 -6.50 -10.54 -3.42
CA GLN A 61 -5.62 -11.59 -2.92
C GLN A 61 -4.26 -11.04 -2.50
N LEU A 62 -3.71 -10.10 -3.27
CA LEU A 62 -2.47 -9.43 -2.90
C LEU A 62 -2.64 -8.67 -1.57
N MET A 63 -3.74 -7.95 -1.43
CA MET A 63 -4.01 -7.20 -0.20
C MET A 63 -4.16 -8.13 1.00
N ALA A 64 -4.90 -9.22 0.83
CA ALA A 64 -5.07 -10.20 1.92
C ALA A 64 -3.73 -10.78 2.34
N TYR A 65 -2.85 -11.05 1.39
CA TYR A 65 -1.53 -11.57 1.70
C TYR A 65 -0.68 -10.52 2.44
N ALA A 66 -0.72 -9.27 1.98
CA ALA A 66 0.00 -8.18 2.65
C ALA A 66 -0.43 -8.04 4.11
N ILE A 67 -1.73 -8.08 4.36
CA ILE A 67 -2.27 -7.97 5.71
C ILE A 67 -1.83 -9.17 6.55
N SER A 68 -1.86 -10.38 6.00
CA SER A 68 -1.46 -11.56 6.74
C SER A 68 0.03 -11.53 7.10
N LEU A 69 0.87 -11.03 6.20
CA LEU A 69 2.29 -10.87 6.49
C LEU A 69 2.51 -9.88 7.63
N ALA A 70 1.81 -8.74 7.57
CA ALA A 70 1.96 -7.71 8.58
C ALA A 70 1.49 -8.18 9.95
N VAL A 71 0.36 -8.86 10.01
CA VAL A 71 -0.15 -9.43 11.27
C VAL A 71 0.82 -10.49 11.80
N GLY A 72 1.32 -11.36 10.92
CA GLY A 72 2.26 -12.41 11.31
C GLY A 72 3.56 -11.87 11.88
N ASP A 73 3.99 -10.69 11.42
CA ASP A 73 5.21 -10.04 11.90
C ASP A 73 4.94 -9.04 13.04
N ASN A 74 3.72 -9.05 13.59
CA ASN A 74 3.33 -8.24 14.76
C ASN A 74 3.32 -6.74 14.51
N TYR A 75 3.07 -6.31 13.26
CA TYR A 75 2.86 -4.90 12.99
C TYR A 75 1.48 -4.48 13.48
N CYS A 76 1.39 -3.27 14.02
CA CYS A 76 0.15 -2.74 14.57
C CYS A 76 -0.70 -2.02 13.54
N ALA A 77 -0.09 -1.58 12.45
CA ALA A 77 -0.80 -0.83 11.43
C ALA A 77 -0.09 -0.93 10.09
N MET A 78 -0.87 -0.75 9.03
CA MET A 78 -0.37 -0.62 7.67
C MET A 78 -0.84 0.74 7.14
N TYR A 79 0.02 1.44 6.43
CA TYR A 79 -0.32 2.75 5.88
C TYR A 79 0.13 2.82 4.42
N LEU A 80 -0.50 3.72 3.67
CA LEU A 80 -0.20 3.93 2.27
C LEU A 80 -0.59 5.34 1.87
N SER A 81 -0.03 5.83 0.75
CA SER A 81 -0.48 7.08 0.20
C SER A 81 -1.20 6.83 -1.13
N VAL A 82 -2.24 7.61 -1.39
CA VAL A 82 -3.04 7.48 -2.60
C VAL A 82 -3.43 8.87 -3.08
N TRP A 83 -3.35 9.07 -4.41
CA TRP A 83 -3.72 10.34 -5.04
C TRP A 83 -5.18 10.68 -4.73
N GLU A 84 -5.42 11.95 -4.42
CA GLU A 84 -6.76 12.39 -3.99
C GLU A 84 -7.85 12.11 -5.01
N TYR A 85 -7.52 12.09 -6.30
CA TYR A 85 -8.47 11.85 -7.37
C TYR A 85 -8.51 10.40 -7.84
N ASN A 86 -7.73 9.52 -7.24
CA ASN A 86 -7.77 8.11 -7.60
C ASN A 86 -8.88 7.42 -6.83
N PHE A 87 -10.12 7.71 -7.23
CA PHE A 87 -11.30 7.24 -6.50
C PHE A 87 -11.43 5.72 -6.54
N ARG A 88 -10.97 5.11 -7.62
CA ARG A 88 -10.98 3.64 -7.71
C ARG A 88 -10.09 3.01 -6.66
N ALA A 89 -8.86 3.50 -6.54
CA ALA A 89 -7.93 2.97 -5.54
C ALA A 89 -8.41 3.28 -4.13
N ARG A 90 -8.93 4.50 -3.90
CA ARG A 90 -9.45 4.88 -2.59
C ARG A 90 -10.58 3.95 -2.16
N GLY A 91 -11.51 3.66 -3.08
CA GLY A 91 -12.59 2.72 -2.78
C GLY A 91 -12.10 1.32 -2.49
N PHE A 92 -11.09 0.86 -3.23
CA PHE A 92 -10.48 -0.44 -2.99
C PHE A 92 -9.87 -0.51 -1.60
N TYR A 93 -9.10 0.52 -1.20
CA TYR A 93 -8.48 0.51 0.12
C TYR A 93 -9.51 0.62 1.23
N GLU A 94 -10.55 1.43 1.03
CA GLU A 94 -11.64 1.53 2.00
C GLU A 94 -12.36 0.20 2.18
N LYS A 95 -12.57 -0.51 1.10
CA LYS A 95 -13.17 -1.84 1.16
C LYS A 95 -12.35 -2.80 2.04
N HIS A 96 -11.04 -2.63 2.06
CA HIS A 96 -10.16 -3.45 2.87
C HIS A 96 -9.89 -2.89 4.27
N GLY A 97 -10.65 -1.88 4.67
CA GLY A 97 -10.59 -1.37 6.03
C GLY A 97 -9.61 -0.23 6.26
N PHE A 98 -9.04 0.32 5.19
CA PHE A 98 -8.21 1.51 5.31
C PHE A 98 -9.08 2.75 5.45
N VAL A 99 -8.60 3.70 6.22
CA VAL A 99 -9.32 4.95 6.49
C VAL A 99 -8.41 6.11 6.13
N ASN A 100 -8.98 7.14 5.50
CA ASN A 100 -8.24 8.37 5.23
C ASN A 100 -7.88 9.02 6.56
N SER A 101 -6.58 9.21 6.80
CA SER A 101 -6.09 9.77 8.06
C SER A 101 -6.35 11.27 8.20
N GLY A 102 -6.67 11.93 7.08
CA GLY A 102 -6.77 13.38 7.07
C GLY A 102 -5.45 14.09 6.86
N VAL A 103 -4.36 13.35 6.76
CA VAL A 103 -3.02 13.91 6.54
C VAL A 103 -2.67 13.84 5.07
N GLU A 104 -2.26 14.97 4.51
CA GLU A 104 -1.90 15.07 3.10
C GLU A 104 -0.41 14.95 2.91
N ASN A 105 -0.04 14.48 1.74
CA ASN A 105 1.33 14.40 1.29
C ASN A 105 1.41 15.01 -0.10
N ASP A 106 2.03 16.18 -0.22
CA ASP A 106 2.08 16.92 -1.47
C ASP A 106 3.32 16.53 -2.26
N PHE A 107 3.12 16.12 -3.50
CA PHE A 107 4.22 15.82 -4.40
C PHE A 107 4.25 16.85 -5.52
N PRO A 108 5.41 17.45 -5.80
CA PRO A 108 5.54 18.23 -7.02
C PRO A 108 5.70 17.29 -8.22
N LEU A 109 4.85 17.48 -9.24
CA LEU A 109 4.91 16.74 -10.49
C LEU A 109 5.09 17.75 -11.61
N GLY A 110 6.34 18.00 -12.01
CA GLY A 110 6.65 19.03 -12.97
C GLY A 110 6.16 20.38 -12.44
N SER A 111 5.29 21.04 -13.19
CA SER A 111 4.71 22.32 -12.77
C SER A 111 3.37 22.15 -12.06
N THR A 112 2.88 20.92 -11.94
CA THR A 112 1.57 20.65 -11.34
C THR A 112 1.74 19.81 -10.09
N PRO A 113 1.52 20.37 -8.89
CA PRO A 113 1.60 19.60 -7.65
C PRO A 113 0.52 18.54 -7.60
N GLN A 114 0.83 17.42 -6.99
CA GLN A 114 -0.12 16.35 -6.73
C GLN A 114 -0.29 16.20 -5.24
N THR A 115 -1.54 16.07 -4.79
CA THR A 115 -1.84 15.83 -3.39
C THR A 115 -2.25 14.38 -3.21
N ASP A 116 -1.55 13.69 -2.32
CA ASP A 116 -1.92 12.34 -1.89
C ASP A 116 -2.46 12.40 -0.47
N TYR A 117 -3.30 11.45 -0.14
CA TYR A 117 -3.75 11.25 1.24
C TYR A 117 -3.10 10.01 1.82
N TRP A 118 -2.73 10.09 3.10
CA TRP A 118 -2.26 8.93 3.83
C TRP A 118 -3.48 8.17 4.37
N PHE A 119 -3.59 6.92 3.96
CA PHE A 119 -4.62 5.99 4.44
C PHE A 119 -3.98 5.04 5.42
N VAL A 120 -4.73 4.64 6.44
CA VAL A 120 -4.21 3.76 7.49
C VAL A 120 -5.23 2.69 7.83
N LYS A 121 -4.70 1.48 8.12
CA LYS A 121 -5.49 0.36 8.62
C LYS A 121 -4.86 -0.12 9.92
N ARG A 122 -5.64 -0.13 10.98
CA ARG A 122 -5.23 -0.75 12.24
C ARG A 122 -5.37 -2.24 12.11
N LEU A 123 -4.36 -2.98 12.56
CA LEU A 123 -4.34 -4.43 12.48
C LEU A 123 -4.82 -5.10 13.77
N PHE A 124 -5.02 -4.29 14.79
CA PHE A 124 -5.52 -4.75 16.08
C PHE A 124 -6.59 -3.82 16.62
#